data_100b21e13f83128373ff670fe08b3a91
#
_entry.id   100b21e13f83128373ff670fe08b3a91
#
_cell.length_a   1.000
_cell.length_b   1.000
_cell.length_c   1.000
_cell.angle_alpha   90.00
_cell.angle_beta   90.00
_cell.angle_gamma   90.00
#
_symmetry.space_group_name_H-M   'P 1'
#
loop_
_entity.id
_entity.type
_entity.pdbx_description
1 polymer ?
#
loop_
_entity_poly.entity_id
_entity_poly.type
_entity_poly.pdbx_seq_one_letter_code
_entity_poly.pdbx_strand_id
1 'polypeptide(L)'
;MNSKIRSVLFACMGLLFGMSVMYIYNNFIAEKKAPIRTENVSKVSKRESGRQAIDELTKENTVITYVKQNHQLPDYYITKNEAKKAGWNPSQGNLCEVLPGKAIGGDYFGNREGKLPKGVKYFEADVNYSCGNRNGDRIVFTKSGEVYLTKNHYKSFEKQ
;
A
#
# COMPACT_ATOMS: atom_id res chain seq x y z
N MET A 1 -59.13 40.46 -26.27
CA MET A 1 -58.03 39.50 -26.30
C MET A 1 -58.60 38.13 -26.60
N ASN A 2 -58.26 37.52 -27.72
CA ASN A 2 -58.84 36.27 -28.19
C ASN A 2 -58.59 35.10 -27.24
N SER A 3 -59.62 34.27 -27.02
CA SER A 3 -59.58 33.09 -26.14
C SER A 3 -58.39 32.18 -26.44
N LYS A 4 -58.03 32.03 -27.72
CA LYS A 4 -56.83 31.24 -28.18
C LYS A 4 -55.50 31.83 -27.73
N ILE A 5 -55.39 33.20 -27.67
CA ILE A 5 -54.16 33.85 -27.21
C ILE A 5 -53.99 33.69 -25.70
N ARG A 6 -55.07 33.69 -24.91
CA ARG A 6 -55.01 33.45 -23.47
C ARG A 6 -54.57 32.01 -23.16
N SER A 7 -55.04 31.01 -23.92
CA SER A 7 -54.65 29.63 -23.73
C SER A 7 -53.16 29.38 -24.04
N VAL A 8 -52.65 30.02 -25.12
CA VAL A 8 -51.22 29.91 -25.45
C VAL A 8 -50.33 30.61 -24.41
N LEU A 9 -50.76 31.76 -23.88
CA LEU A 9 -50.05 32.47 -22.82
C LEU A 9 -49.93 31.65 -21.51
N PHE A 10 -51.03 30.97 -21.12
CA PHE A 10 -51.01 30.07 -19.94
C PHE A 10 -50.12 28.86 -20.18
N ALA A 11 -50.10 28.27 -21.37
CA ALA A 11 -49.22 27.19 -21.72
C ALA A 11 -47.74 27.58 -21.69
N CYS A 12 -47.39 28.73 -22.22
CA CYS A 12 -46.00 29.26 -22.16
C CYS A 12 -45.58 29.62 -20.74
N MET A 13 -46.47 30.21 -19.91
CA MET A 13 -46.17 30.47 -18.50
C MET A 13 -45.96 29.17 -17.69
N GLY A 14 -46.73 28.13 -17.95
CA GLY A 14 -46.58 26.84 -17.31
C GLY A 14 -45.24 26.15 -17.65
N LEU A 15 -44.83 26.24 -18.92
CA LEU A 15 -43.51 25.74 -19.39
C LEU A 15 -42.33 26.48 -18.74
N LEU A 16 -42.40 27.80 -18.67
CA LEU A 16 -41.37 28.63 -18.05
C LEU A 16 -41.26 28.36 -16.55
N PHE A 17 -42.42 28.18 -15.87
CA PHE A 17 -42.43 27.83 -14.45
C PHE A 17 -41.86 26.44 -14.18
N GLY A 18 -42.21 25.45 -15.02
CA GLY A 18 -41.68 24.09 -14.94
C GLY A 18 -40.19 24.04 -15.14
N MET A 19 -39.62 24.77 -16.12
CA MET A 19 -38.18 24.87 -16.33
C MET A 19 -37.47 25.57 -15.19
N SER A 20 -38.03 26.62 -14.61
CA SER A 20 -37.46 27.31 -13.44
C SER A 20 -37.39 26.41 -12.20
N VAL A 21 -38.45 25.67 -11.94
CA VAL A 21 -38.47 24.72 -10.80
C VAL A 21 -37.47 23.59 -10.99
N MET A 22 -37.36 23.08 -12.21
CA MET A 22 -36.41 22.01 -12.52
C MET A 22 -34.95 22.52 -12.49
N TYR A 23 -34.69 23.75 -12.88
CA TYR A 23 -33.41 24.39 -12.76
C TYR A 23 -32.97 24.60 -11.31
N ILE A 24 -33.87 25.09 -10.47
CA ILE A 24 -33.64 25.26 -9.04
C ILE A 24 -33.42 23.90 -8.35
N TYR A 25 -34.24 22.91 -8.70
CA TYR A 25 -34.07 21.55 -8.17
C TYR A 25 -32.72 20.95 -8.52
N ASN A 26 -32.30 21.06 -9.78
CA ASN A 26 -30.99 20.52 -10.20
C ASN A 26 -29.81 21.30 -9.62
N ASN A 27 -29.90 22.62 -9.50
CA ASN A 27 -28.76 23.41 -9.03
C ASN A 27 -28.69 23.60 -7.51
N PHE A 28 -29.82 23.53 -6.80
CA PHE A 28 -29.86 23.77 -5.36
C PHE A 28 -30.21 22.54 -4.51
N ILE A 29 -30.92 21.58 -5.05
CA ILE A 29 -31.40 20.42 -4.28
C ILE A 29 -30.65 19.16 -4.70
N ALA A 30 -30.35 18.98 -5.98
CA ALA A 30 -29.56 17.83 -6.45
C ALA A 30 -28.08 17.91 -6.01
N GLU A 31 -27.50 19.10 -5.84
CA GLU A 31 -26.14 19.28 -5.32
C GLU A 31 -25.99 19.00 -3.82
N LYS A 32 -27.06 18.85 -3.06
CA LYS A 32 -26.98 18.44 -1.63
C LYS A 32 -26.92 16.93 -1.39
N LYS A 33 -26.98 16.10 -2.42
CA LYS A 33 -26.40 14.77 -2.35
C LYS A 33 -24.92 14.90 -2.73
N ALA A 34 -24.09 15.28 -1.75
CA ALA A 34 -22.67 15.13 -1.83
C ALA A 34 -22.36 13.74 -2.40
N PRO A 35 -21.54 13.59 -3.44
CA PRO A 35 -21.06 12.28 -3.81
C PRO A 35 -20.39 11.73 -2.56
N ILE A 36 -20.90 10.65 -2.03
CA ILE A 36 -20.22 9.83 -1.03
C ILE A 36 -18.86 9.59 -1.67
N ARG A 37 -17.86 10.09 -1.01
CA ARG A 37 -16.47 10.18 -1.45
C ARG A 37 -15.93 8.77 -1.75
N THR A 38 -16.25 8.28 -2.94
CA THR A 38 -15.84 6.97 -3.49
C THR A 38 -14.31 6.84 -3.56
N GLU A 39 -13.60 7.96 -3.58
CA GLU A 39 -12.13 7.97 -3.51
C GLU A 39 -11.58 7.42 -2.18
N ASN A 40 -12.25 7.63 -1.05
CA ASN A 40 -11.77 7.11 0.24
C ASN A 40 -12.06 5.61 0.39
N VAL A 41 -13.17 5.12 -0.14
CA VAL A 41 -13.51 3.69 -0.09
C VAL A 41 -12.57 2.89 -0.99
N SER A 42 -12.25 3.39 -2.18
CA SER A 42 -11.29 2.75 -3.08
C SER A 42 -9.87 2.75 -2.52
N LYS A 43 -9.44 3.85 -1.86
CA LYS A 43 -8.14 3.94 -1.21
C LYS A 43 -8.04 3.06 0.05
N VAL A 44 -9.11 2.98 0.84
CA VAL A 44 -9.17 2.12 2.04
C VAL A 44 -9.17 0.65 1.63
N SER A 45 -9.99 0.24 0.67
CA SER A 45 -10.03 -1.14 0.17
C SER A 45 -8.69 -1.57 -0.47
N LYS A 46 -8.05 -0.67 -1.24
CA LYS A 46 -6.74 -0.96 -1.84
C LYS A 46 -5.62 -1.00 -0.79
N ARG A 47 -5.72 -0.23 0.30
CA ARG A 47 -4.78 -0.27 1.43
C ARG A 47 -4.93 -1.55 2.25
N GLU A 48 -6.15 -1.99 2.52
CA GLU A 48 -6.40 -3.25 3.23
C GLU A 48 -5.97 -4.46 2.41
N SER A 49 -6.27 -4.49 1.11
CA SER A 49 -5.82 -5.55 0.20
C SER A 49 -4.29 -5.60 0.09
N GLY A 50 -3.62 -4.45 0.02
CA GLY A 50 -2.16 -4.38 -0.01
C GLY A 50 -1.52 -4.79 1.33
N ARG A 51 -2.20 -4.53 2.45
CA ARG A 51 -1.76 -4.90 3.78
C ARG A 51 -1.82 -6.41 4.00
N GLN A 52 -2.95 -7.03 3.70
CA GLN A 52 -3.11 -8.49 3.79
C GLN A 52 -2.17 -9.22 2.84
N ALA A 53 -1.93 -8.67 1.63
CA ALA A 53 -1.01 -9.27 0.69
C ALA A 53 0.44 -9.27 1.19
N ILE A 54 0.93 -8.20 1.82
CA ILE A 54 2.33 -8.13 2.27
C ILE A 54 2.58 -9.04 3.49
N ASP A 55 1.60 -9.18 4.38
CA ASP A 55 1.67 -10.10 5.52
C ASP A 55 1.92 -11.56 5.06
N GLU A 56 1.19 -12.00 4.05
CA GLU A 56 1.32 -13.34 3.49
C GLU A 56 2.63 -13.50 2.69
N LEU A 57 2.97 -12.51 1.88
CA LEU A 57 4.17 -12.52 1.03
C LEU A 57 5.46 -12.55 1.85
N THR A 58 5.48 -11.88 3.00
CA THR A 58 6.68 -11.78 3.85
C THR A 58 6.76 -12.85 4.94
N LYS A 59 5.85 -13.84 4.96
CA LYS A 59 6.00 -14.98 5.87
C LYS A 59 7.38 -15.62 5.74
N GLU A 60 8.03 -15.86 6.87
CA GLU A 60 9.42 -16.33 6.92
C GLU A 60 9.64 -17.57 6.02
N ASN A 61 8.77 -18.56 6.08
CA ASN A 61 8.89 -19.77 5.28
C ASN A 61 8.75 -19.49 3.76
N THR A 62 7.88 -18.57 3.37
CA THR A 62 7.69 -18.16 1.97
C THR A 62 8.96 -17.54 1.43
N VAL A 63 9.52 -16.59 2.16
CA VAL A 63 10.72 -15.85 1.74
C VAL A 63 11.96 -16.75 1.78
N ILE A 64 12.15 -17.55 2.82
CA ILE A 64 13.25 -18.52 2.95
C ILE A 64 13.24 -19.49 1.76
N THR A 65 12.10 -20.09 1.46
CA THR A 65 11.95 -21.02 0.33
C THR A 65 12.30 -20.35 -0.99
N TYR A 66 11.79 -19.15 -1.23
CA TYR A 66 12.07 -18.40 -2.45
C TYR A 66 13.58 -18.09 -2.60
N VAL A 67 14.22 -17.60 -1.53
CA VAL A 67 15.65 -17.25 -1.57
C VAL A 67 16.55 -18.47 -1.78
N LYS A 68 16.20 -19.61 -1.16
CA LYS A 68 16.94 -20.87 -1.38
C LYS A 68 16.85 -21.36 -2.83
N GLN A 69 15.71 -21.16 -3.49
CA GLN A 69 15.49 -21.59 -4.86
C GLN A 69 16.05 -20.62 -5.91
N ASN A 70 15.94 -19.30 -5.64
CA ASN A 70 16.23 -18.26 -6.64
C ASN A 70 17.49 -17.46 -6.34
N HIS A 71 18.13 -17.63 -5.18
CA HIS A 71 19.35 -16.95 -4.73
C HIS A 71 19.24 -15.42 -4.70
N GLN A 72 18.03 -14.91 -4.68
CA GLN A 72 17.65 -13.50 -4.66
C GLN A 72 16.30 -13.30 -3.97
N LEU A 73 15.99 -12.06 -3.60
CA LEU A 73 14.69 -11.71 -3.05
C LEU A 73 13.63 -11.58 -4.15
N PRO A 74 12.34 -11.80 -3.82
CA PRO A 74 11.23 -11.43 -4.68
C PRO A 74 11.17 -9.93 -4.98
N ASP A 75 10.54 -9.55 -6.09
CA ASP A 75 10.47 -8.17 -6.61
C ASP A 75 9.69 -7.19 -5.71
N TYR A 76 8.94 -7.67 -4.73
CA TYR A 76 8.29 -6.80 -3.76
C TYR A 76 9.24 -6.28 -2.67
N TYR A 77 10.47 -6.76 -2.59
CA TYR A 77 11.48 -6.16 -1.72
C TYR A 77 12.14 -4.93 -2.33
N ILE A 78 12.44 -3.96 -1.47
CA ILE A 78 13.10 -2.71 -1.83
C ILE A 78 14.13 -2.36 -0.74
N THR A 79 15.26 -1.80 -1.13
CA THR A 79 16.30 -1.40 -0.17
C THR A 79 15.84 -0.21 0.68
N LYS A 80 16.44 -0.07 1.88
CA LYS A 80 16.18 1.09 2.77
C LYS A 80 16.40 2.42 2.06
N ASN A 81 17.42 2.49 1.21
CA ASN A 81 17.78 3.73 0.53
C ASN A 81 16.74 4.12 -0.54
N GLU A 82 16.29 3.15 -1.33
CA GLU A 82 15.23 3.36 -2.33
C GLU A 82 13.90 3.70 -1.65
N ALA A 83 13.54 3.01 -0.58
CA ALA A 83 12.32 3.28 0.17
C ALA A 83 12.32 4.70 0.77
N LYS A 84 13.44 5.15 1.34
CA LYS A 84 13.58 6.54 1.84
C LYS A 84 13.44 7.57 0.73
N LYS A 85 14.01 7.34 -0.44
CA LYS A 85 13.84 8.23 -1.61
C LYS A 85 12.38 8.33 -2.05
N ALA A 86 11.60 7.26 -1.85
CA ALA A 86 10.17 7.22 -2.13
C ALA A 86 9.27 7.79 -1.01
N GLY A 87 9.86 8.34 0.08
CA GLY A 87 9.13 8.98 1.17
C GLY A 87 8.92 8.11 2.41
N TRP A 88 9.53 6.92 2.48
CA TRP A 88 9.47 6.11 3.68
C TRP A 88 10.25 6.75 4.83
N ASN A 89 9.58 6.90 5.97
CA ASN A 89 10.17 7.31 7.23
C ASN A 89 10.07 6.18 8.26
N PRO A 90 11.20 5.55 8.66
CA PRO A 90 11.19 4.43 9.60
C PRO A 90 10.49 4.71 10.93
N SER A 91 10.59 5.95 11.46
CA SER A 91 9.98 6.33 12.73
C SER A 91 8.46 6.47 12.66
N GLN A 92 7.91 6.65 11.46
CA GLN A 92 6.47 6.76 11.22
C GLN A 92 5.83 5.42 10.83
N GLY A 93 6.63 4.42 10.48
CA GLY A 93 6.12 3.13 10.02
C GLY A 93 5.28 3.21 8.74
N ASN A 94 5.48 4.24 7.91
CA ASN A 94 4.60 4.59 6.79
C ASN A 94 4.89 3.84 5.47
N LEU A 95 5.66 2.73 5.51
CA LEU A 95 6.06 2.03 4.28
C LEU A 95 4.86 1.59 3.42
N CYS A 96 3.86 0.98 4.03
CA CYS A 96 2.66 0.53 3.30
C CYS A 96 1.79 1.66 2.75
N GLU A 97 1.99 2.89 3.25
CA GLU A 97 1.27 4.07 2.75
C GLU A 97 1.94 4.63 1.51
N VAL A 98 3.28 4.77 1.55
CA VAL A 98 4.06 5.36 0.45
C VAL A 98 4.42 4.34 -0.63
N LEU A 99 4.57 3.06 -0.26
CA LEU A 99 4.93 1.95 -1.12
C LEU A 99 4.05 0.72 -0.83
N PRO A 100 2.77 0.75 -1.19
CA PRO A 100 1.85 -0.38 -0.96
C PRO A 100 2.38 -1.67 -1.58
N GLY A 101 2.36 -2.77 -0.80
CA GLY A 101 2.80 -4.10 -1.24
C GLY A 101 4.32 -4.26 -1.31
N LYS A 102 5.11 -3.35 -0.71
CA LYS A 102 6.56 -3.49 -0.60
C LYS A 102 7.02 -3.80 0.81
N ALA A 103 8.13 -4.51 0.92
CA ALA A 103 8.86 -4.80 2.16
C ALA A 103 10.33 -4.38 2.04
N ILE A 104 10.99 -4.16 3.17
CA ILE A 104 12.41 -3.75 3.19
C ILE A 104 13.31 -4.99 3.09
N GLY A 105 14.23 -4.97 2.13
CA GLY A 105 15.22 -6.02 1.95
C GLY A 105 16.21 -5.73 0.82
N GLY A 106 17.28 -6.53 0.76
CA GLY A 106 18.33 -6.39 -0.24
C GLY A 106 19.51 -5.51 0.20
N ASP A 107 19.43 -4.90 1.37
CA ASP A 107 20.58 -4.18 1.94
C ASP A 107 21.69 -5.13 2.36
N TYR A 108 22.94 -4.65 2.32
CA TYR A 108 24.11 -5.37 2.78
C TYR A 108 24.08 -5.54 4.31
N PHE A 109 24.29 -6.77 4.78
CA PHE A 109 24.46 -7.08 6.19
C PHE A 109 25.93 -7.27 6.53
N GLY A 110 26.46 -6.41 7.39
CA GLY A 110 27.90 -6.30 7.64
C GLY A 110 28.52 -7.35 8.55
N ASN A 111 27.74 -8.23 9.21
CA ASN A 111 28.18 -9.27 10.16
C ASN A 111 29.26 -8.78 11.15
N ARG A 112 29.11 -7.55 11.67
CA ARG A 112 30.15 -6.87 12.50
C ARG A 112 30.47 -7.61 13.79
N GLU A 113 29.48 -8.30 14.36
CA GLU A 113 29.63 -9.08 15.58
C GLU A 113 30.18 -10.50 15.32
N GLY A 114 30.44 -10.87 14.07
CA GLY A 114 31.04 -12.14 13.69
C GLY A 114 30.18 -13.36 14.02
N LYS A 115 28.87 -13.20 14.15
CA LYS A 115 27.93 -14.29 14.48
C LYS A 115 27.70 -15.28 13.34
N LEU A 116 27.96 -14.86 12.12
CA LEU A 116 27.89 -15.68 10.91
C LEU A 116 29.30 -15.94 10.37
N PRO A 117 29.52 -16.93 9.50
CA PRO A 117 30.81 -17.22 8.87
C PRO A 117 31.46 -15.97 8.27
N LYS A 118 32.76 -15.81 8.48
CA LYS A 118 33.53 -14.67 7.97
C LYS A 118 33.86 -14.85 6.48
N GLY A 119 34.15 -13.74 5.80
CA GLY A 119 34.60 -13.76 4.38
C GLY A 119 33.45 -13.92 3.38
N VAL A 120 32.22 -13.93 3.84
CA VAL A 120 31.01 -14.08 3.01
C VAL A 120 30.25 -12.77 2.94
N LYS A 121 29.69 -12.45 1.78
CA LYS A 121 28.84 -11.29 1.58
C LYS A 121 27.38 -11.65 1.88
N TYR A 122 26.83 -10.97 2.86
CA TYR A 122 25.46 -11.18 3.30
C TYR A 122 24.54 -10.02 2.91
N PHE A 123 23.26 -10.36 2.70
CA PHE A 123 22.17 -9.42 2.50
C PHE A 123 21.08 -9.69 3.53
N GLU A 124 20.28 -8.70 3.86
CA GLU A 124 19.21 -8.83 4.82
C GLU A 124 17.85 -8.53 4.21
N ALA A 125 16.79 -9.12 4.76
CA ALA A 125 15.41 -8.78 4.42
C ALA A 125 14.48 -8.96 5.62
N ASP A 126 13.46 -8.11 5.70
CA ASP A 126 12.40 -8.24 6.67
C ASP A 126 11.54 -9.47 6.37
N VAL A 127 11.15 -10.20 7.41
CA VAL A 127 10.13 -11.25 7.31
C VAL A 127 9.05 -11.02 8.35
N ASN A 128 7.90 -11.65 8.18
CA ASN A 128 6.73 -11.48 9.05
C ASN A 128 6.33 -10.00 9.21
N TYR A 129 6.41 -9.21 8.14
CA TYR A 129 6.11 -7.78 8.17
C TYR A 129 4.63 -7.53 7.91
N SER A 130 3.94 -6.84 8.82
CA SER A 130 2.50 -6.56 8.78
C SER A 130 2.16 -5.07 8.76
N CYS A 131 2.88 -4.29 7.95
CA CYS A 131 2.77 -2.83 7.91
C CYS A 131 3.08 -2.14 9.27
N GLY A 132 3.16 -0.82 9.26
CA GLY A 132 3.56 -0.06 10.43
C GLY A 132 5.06 -0.15 10.71
N ASN A 133 5.43 -0.15 11.98
CA ASN A 133 6.82 -0.26 12.40
C ASN A 133 7.38 -1.65 12.07
N ARG A 134 8.63 -1.68 11.62
CA ARG A 134 9.34 -2.94 11.34
C ARG A 134 9.53 -3.73 12.64
N ASN A 135 9.25 -5.02 12.59
CA ASN A 135 9.53 -5.97 13.69
C ASN A 135 11.03 -6.29 13.82
N GLY A 136 11.40 -7.26 14.64
CA GLY A 136 12.77 -7.76 14.79
C GLY A 136 13.15 -8.93 13.88
N ASP A 137 12.19 -9.47 13.12
CA ASP A 137 12.37 -10.68 12.33
C ASP A 137 13.04 -10.38 11.00
N ARG A 138 14.15 -11.06 10.72
CA ARG A 138 14.92 -10.89 9.49
C ARG A 138 15.43 -12.23 9.00
N ILE A 139 15.59 -12.34 7.70
CA ILE A 139 16.54 -13.28 7.13
C ILE A 139 17.83 -12.56 6.75
N VAL A 140 18.94 -13.26 6.92
CA VAL A 140 20.23 -12.88 6.36
C VAL A 140 20.65 -14.00 5.42
N PHE A 141 21.01 -13.64 4.19
CA PHE A 141 21.24 -14.64 3.15
C PHE A 141 22.43 -14.29 2.26
N THR A 142 22.90 -15.28 1.54
CA THR A 142 24.00 -15.17 0.57
C THR A 142 23.48 -15.36 -0.85
N LYS A 143 24.23 -14.93 -1.85
CA LYS A 143 23.97 -15.24 -3.26
C LYS A 143 24.17 -16.72 -3.62
N SER A 144 24.76 -17.52 -2.72
CA SER A 144 24.86 -18.99 -2.86
C SER A 144 23.64 -19.73 -2.28
N GLY A 145 22.66 -19.01 -1.73
CA GLY A 145 21.42 -19.62 -1.22
C GLY A 145 21.47 -20.04 0.25
N GLU A 146 22.53 -19.73 1.00
CA GLU A 146 22.53 -19.93 2.44
C GLU A 146 21.63 -18.89 3.09
N VAL A 147 20.77 -19.32 4.01
CA VAL A 147 19.80 -18.46 4.70
C VAL A 147 19.87 -18.70 6.21
N TYR A 148 19.86 -17.60 6.95
CA TYR A 148 19.86 -17.54 8.40
C TYR A 148 18.69 -16.69 8.86
N LEU A 149 17.88 -17.19 9.79
CA LEU A 149 16.75 -16.50 10.39
C LEU A 149 17.16 -15.90 11.74
N THR A 150 16.73 -14.68 12.01
CA THR A 150 16.80 -14.04 13.33
C THR A 150 15.42 -13.51 13.70
N LYS A 151 14.97 -13.74 14.93
CA LYS A 151 13.71 -13.21 15.48
C LYS A 151 13.91 -12.16 16.60
N ASN A 152 15.14 -11.75 16.80
CA ASN A 152 15.52 -10.88 17.90
C ASN A 152 16.51 -9.78 17.49
N HIS A 153 16.34 -9.29 16.24
CA HIS A 153 17.14 -8.21 15.66
C HIS A 153 18.65 -8.51 15.74
N TYR A 154 19.06 -9.63 15.12
CA TYR A 154 20.45 -10.09 14.94
C TYR A 154 21.18 -10.54 16.22
N LYS A 155 20.48 -10.73 17.36
CA LYS A 155 21.10 -11.24 18.58
C LYS A 155 21.51 -12.70 18.45
N SER A 156 20.70 -13.49 17.76
CA SER A 156 21.02 -14.88 17.40
C SER A 156 20.52 -15.20 16.00
N PHE A 157 21.06 -16.28 15.43
CA PHE A 157 20.72 -16.76 14.09
C PHE A 157 20.46 -18.25 14.12
N GLU A 158 19.48 -18.70 13.34
CA GLU A 158 19.16 -20.08 13.08
C GLU A 158 19.38 -20.35 11.59
N LYS A 159 20.25 -21.31 11.25
CA LYS A 159 20.51 -21.69 9.84
C LYS A 159 19.30 -22.47 9.32
N GLN A 160 18.81 -22.10 8.17
CA GLN A 160 17.63 -22.68 7.53
C GLN A 160 17.99 -23.74 6.49
#